data_327424330df3cde176d686f4780ca951
#
_entry.id   327424330df3cde176d686f4780ca951
#
_cell.length_a   1.000
_cell.length_b   1.000
_cell.length_c   1.000
_cell.angle_alpha   90.00
_cell.angle_beta   90.00
_cell.angle_gamma   90.00
#
_symmetry.space_group_name_H-M   'P 1'
#
loop_
_entity.id
_entity.type
_entity.pdbx_description
1 polymer ?
#
loop_
_entity_poly.entity_id
_entity_poly.type
_entity_poly.pdbx_seq_one_letter_code
_entity_poly.pdbx_strand_id
1 'polypeptide(L)'
;MDLLATFVSLFSNFGNLTWQMVVMWAVGALLIYLAIAKQMEPSLLLPMGFGAILVNLPLSGAITQGDTVGPISALFEAGMSNELFPLLLFIGIGAMIDFGPLLEKPWLMLFGAAAQFGIFFTLFAAGFFFDLNDAASIAIIGAADGPTAIFVANVLGSKYLGAIMVAAYSYMALVPIVQPPVIRLVTTKEERCIRMPYEKGSVSRLTRILFPIVVTVIAGLVAPASVALVGFLMFGNLLRECGVLNSLSETAQNVLANLITIVLGLTVAGQMTAEQFVRPDTLLILALGLVAFVFDTVGGALFAKLLNLFRPEGKKINPMIGAAGISAFPMSGRVVNKMGLEEDNQNFLLMYSISVNVSGQIASVIAGGLILTLLGA
;
A
#
# COMPACT_ATOMS: atom_id res chain seq x y z
N MET A 1 -45.58 16.75 27.81
CA MET A 1 -44.30 16.09 27.49
C MET A 1 -43.36 16.37 28.67
N ASP A 2 -42.91 15.33 29.35
CA ASP A 2 -42.11 15.49 30.56
C ASP A 2 -40.71 15.91 30.17
N LEU A 3 -40.33 17.17 30.45
CA LEU A 3 -39.02 17.77 30.10
C LEU A 3 -37.88 16.93 30.68
N LEU A 4 -38.08 16.31 31.84
CA LEU A 4 -37.07 15.47 32.48
C LEU A 4 -36.89 14.15 31.70
N ALA A 5 -37.98 13.53 31.24
CA ALA A 5 -37.93 12.33 30.43
C ALA A 5 -37.25 12.61 29.06
N THR A 6 -37.53 13.76 28.45
CA THR A 6 -36.87 14.21 27.22
C THR A 6 -35.38 14.50 27.44
N PHE A 7 -35.00 15.08 28.59
CA PHE A 7 -33.59 15.30 28.91
C PHE A 7 -32.84 13.98 29.15
N VAL A 8 -33.45 13.04 29.88
CA VAL A 8 -32.87 11.72 30.11
C VAL A 8 -32.73 10.93 28.80
N SER A 9 -33.67 11.09 27.86
CA SER A 9 -33.58 10.43 26.55
C SER A 9 -32.39 10.87 25.70
N LEU A 10 -31.82 12.09 25.91
CA LEU A 10 -30.61 12.55 25.24
C LEU A 10 -29.40 11.67 25.60
N PHE A 11 -29.41 11.05 26.76
CA PHE A 11 -28.32 10.19 27.24
C PHE A 11 -28.60 8.70 27.00
N SER A 12 -29.76 8.34 26.45
CA SER A 12 -30.13 6.93 26.19
C SER A 12 -29.11 6.20 25.31
N ASN A 13 -28.45 6.92 24.42
CA ASN A 13 -27.45 6.36 23.52
C ASN A 13 -26.20 5.81 24.23
N PHE A 14 -25.87 6.28 25.45
CA PHE A 14 -24.79 5.69 26.24
C PHE A 14 -25.06 4.23 26.61
N GLY A 15 -26.33 3.82 26.70
CA GLY A 15 -26.73 2.43 26.94
C GLY A 15 -26.39 1.48 25.76
N ASN A 16 -26.17 2.01 24.58
CA ASN A 16 -25.82 1.24 23.38
C ASN A 16 -24.28 1.06 23.20
N LEU A 17 -23.49 1.61 24.14
CA LEU A 17 -22.02 1.51 24.08
C LEU A 17 -21.57 0.09 24.43
N THR A 18 -20.77 -0.51 23.54
CA THR A 18 -20.14 -1.80 23.77
C THR A 18 -18.64 -1.66 24.05
N TRP A 19 -18.05 -2.66 24.72
CA TRP A 19 -16.61 -2.65 24.98
C TRP A 19 -15.79 -2.72 23.68
N GLN A 20 -16.31 -3.39 22.64
CA GLN A 20 -15.68 -3.46 21.34
C GLN A 20 -15.60 -2.07 20.67
N MET A 21 -16.63 -1.23 20.80
CA MET A 21 -16.61 0.16 20.32
C MET A 21 -15.51 0.97 20.99
N VAL A 22 -15.32 0.80 22.31
CA VAL A 22 -14.25 1.47 23.05
C VAL A 22 -12.87 1.02 22.57
N VAL A 23 -12.70 -0.27 22.29
CA VAL A 23 -11.47 -0.78 21.65
C VAL A 23 -11.22 -0.11 20.31
N MET A 24 -12.25 0.02 19.48
CA MET A 24 -12.11 0.70 18.18
C MET A 24 -11.80 2.19 18.30
N TRP A 25 -12.32 2.87 19.34
CA TRP A 25 -11.90 4.25 19.63
C TRP A 25 -10.43 4.35 20.03
N ALA A 26 -9.95 3.39 20.81
CA ALA A 26 -8.51 3.32 21.16
C ALA A 26 -7.65 3.06 19.90
N VAL A 27 -8.09 2.17 19.01
CA VAL A 27 -7.43 1.94 17.70
C VAL A 27 -7.44 3.22 16.86
N GLY A 28 -8.59 3.90 16.72
CA GLY A 28 -8.70 5.17 16.01
C GLY A 28 -7.80 6.25 16.59
N ALA A 29 -7.78 6.39 17.91
CA ALA A 29 -6.91 7.32 18.62
C ALA A 29 -5.42 7.01 18.41
N LEU A 30 -5.05 5.73 18.40
CA LEU A 30 -3.68 5.29 18.09
C LEU A 30 -3.29 5.67 16.66
N LEU A 31 -4.15 5.45 15.66
CA LEU A 31 -3.89 5.85 14.27
C LEU A 31 -3.70 7.35 14.14
N ILE A 32 -4.56 8.16 14.79
CA ILE A 32 -4.43 9.62 14.85
C ILE A 32 -3.11 10.04 15.53
N TYR A 33 -2.74 9.39 16.64
CA TYR A 33 -1.47 9.65 17.32
C TYR A 33 -0.27 9.35 16.41
N LEU A 34 -0.28 8.22 15.70
CA LEU A 34 0.77 7.87 14.74
C LEU A 34 0.85 8.88 13.60
N ALA A 35 -0.29 9.33 13.10
CA ALA A 35 -0.37 10.36 12.05
C ALA A 35 0.25 11.68 12.51
N ILE A 36 -0.18 12.21 13.66
CA ILE A 36 0.18 13.56 14.11
C ILE A 36 1.55 13.57 14.81
N ALA A 37 1.75 12.71 15.82
CA ALA A 37 2.95 12.74 16.65
C ALA A 37 4.16 12.06 16.01
N LYS A 38 3.93 11.02 15.18
CA LYS A 38 4.99 10.27 14.49
C LYS A 38 5.13 10.64 13.01
N GLN A 39 4.22 11.46 12.48
CA GLN A 39 4.18 11.87 11.08
C GLN A 39 4.22 10.69 10.09
N MET A 40 3.52 9.61 10.44
CA MET A 40 3.45 8.38 9.67
C MET A 40 2.21 8.43 8.77
N GLU A 41 2.41 8.59 7.48
CA GLU A 41 1.34 8.73 6.49
C GLU A 41 0.11 9.50 6.99
N PRO A 42 0.29 10.79 7.40
CA PRO A 42 -0.79 11.57 8.01
C PRO A 42 -2.03 11.69 7.12
N SER A 43 -1.82 11.77 5.80
CA SER A 43 -2.87 11.90 4.80
C SER A 43 -3.83 10.71 4.78
N LEU A 44 -3.37 9.52 5.17
CA LEU A 44 -4.17 8.29 5.20
C LEU A 44 -4.62 7.93 6.62
N LEU A 45 -3.68 7.91 7.58
CA LEU A 45 -3.98 7.46 8.94
C LEU A 45 -4.94 8.40 9.69
N LEU A 46 -4.89 9.71 9.42
CA LEU A 46 -5.77 10.66 10.10
C LEU A 46 -7.24 10.47 9.70
N PRO A 47 -7.61 10.46 8.40
CA PRO A 47 -9.00 10.17 7.99
C PRO A 47 -9.47 8.79 8.43
N MET A 48 -8.60 7.76 8.34
CA MET A 48 -8.93 6.41 8.76
C MET A 48 -9.17 6.31 10.26
N GLY A 49 -8.30 6.92 11.08
CA GLY A 49 -8.44 6.92 12.54
C GLY A 49 -9.69 7.69 13.00
N PHE A 50 -9.94 8.87 12.42
CA PHE A 50 -11.15 9.64 12.72
C PHE A 50 -12.42 8.91 12.26
N GLY A 51 -12.39 8.35 11.07
CA GLY A 51 -13.48 7.54 10.54
C GLY A 51 -13.77 6.31 11.41
N ALA A 52 -12.72 5.61 11.91
CA ALA A 52 -12.90 4.47 12.82
C ALA A 52 -13.59 4.86 14.12
N ILE A 53 -13.31 6.03 14.68
CA ILE A 53 -14.05 6.55 15.82
C ILE A 53 -15.50 6.83 15.42
N LEU A 54 -15.72 7.54 14.31
CA LEU A 54 -17.03 7.97 13.84
C LEU A 54 -17.98 6.80 13.59
N VAL A 55 -17.51 5.74 12.91
CA VAL A 55 -18.36 4.58 12.57
C VAL A 55 -18.69 3.71 13.80
N ASN A 56 -17.87 3.78 14.83
CA ASN A 56 -18.08 3.04 16.09
C ASN A 56 -18.72 3.88 17.19
N LEU A 57 -19.32 5.02 16.87
CA LEU A 57 -20.23 5.72 17.76
C LEU A 57 -21.62 5.03 17.70
N PRO A 58 -22.24 4.72 18.83
CA PRO A 58 -23.56 4.08 18.81
C PRO A 58 -24.58 4.95 18.07
N LEU A 59 -25.30 4.36 17.13
CA LEU A 59 -26.33 5.01 16.32
C LEU A 59 -25.82 6.27 15.59
N SER A 60 -24.55 6.27 15.16
CA SER A 60 -23.93 7.45 14.54
C SER A 60 -24.57 7.87 13.21
N GLY A 61 -25.23 6.95 12.50
CA GLY A 61 -25.71 7.17 11.13
C GLY A 61 -24.60 7.36 10.08
N ALA A 62 -23.33 7.22 10.46
CA ALA A 62 -22.20 7.36 9.54
C ALA A 62 -22.12 6.22 8.52
N ILE A 63 -22.53 5.02 8.93
CA ILE A 63 -22.70 3.84 8.07
C ILE A 63 -24.19 3.48 7.99
N THR A 64 -24.55 2.67 7.01
CA THR A 64 -25.94 2.21 6.81
C THR A 64 -26.48 1.48 8.03
N GLN A 65 -27.64 1.92 8.51
CA GLN A 65 -28.38 1.34 9.63
C GLN A 65 -29.83 1.12 9.22
N GLY A 66 -30.24 -0.14 9.12
CA GLY A 66 -31.54 -0.50 8.59
C GLY A 66 -31.74 0.04 7.16
N ASP A 67 -32.80 0.80 6.92
CA ASP A 67 -33.11 1.38 5.61
C ASP A 67 -32.43 2.73 5.36
N THR A 68 -31.69 3.27 6.32
CA THR A 68 -31.03 4.57 6.19
C THR A 68 -29.59 4.40 5.75
N VAL A 69 -29.28 4.90 4.53
CA VAL A 69 -27.92 4.84 3.98
C VAL A 69 -27.05 5.90 4.64
N GLY A 70 -25.97 5.47 5.30
CA GLY A 70 -25.00 6.37 5.89
C GLY A 70 -24.02 6.94 4.84
N PRO A 71 -23.50 8.17 5.06
CA PRO A 71 -22.63 8.84 4.09
C PRO A 71 -21.34 8.08 3.78
N ILE A 72 -20.74 7.38 4.75
CA ILE A 72 -19.52 6.56 4.51
C ILE A 72 -19.87 5.33 3.68
N SER A 73 -21.03 4.69 3.91
CA SER A 73 -21.49 3.59 3.06
C SER A 73 -21.79 4.06 1.63
N ALA A 74 -22.41 5.24 1.49
CA ALA A 74 -22.64 5.83 0.17
C ALA A 74 -21.32 6.12 -0.59
N LEU A 75 -20.28 6.62 0.09
CA LEU A 75 -18.95 6.80 -0.51
C LEU A 75 -18.33 5.45 -0.89
N PHE A 76 -18.49 4.41 -0.08
CA PHE A 76 -18.00 3.08 -0.39
C PHE A 76 -18.62 2.55 -1.70
N GLU A 77 -19.93 2.62 -1.82
CA GLU A 77 -20.63 2.19 -3.03
C GLU A 77 -20.31 3.06 -4.25
N ALA A 78 -20.08 4.36 -4.04
CA ALA A 78 -19.80 5.28 -5.13
C ALA A 78 -18.45 5.05 -5.82
N GLY A 79 -17.46 4.49 -5.11
CA GLY A 79 -16.13 4.41 -5.71
C GLY A 79 -15.17 3.37 -5.15
N MET A 80 -15.52 2.67 -4.07
CA MET A 80 -14.70 1.56 -3.56
C MET A 80 -15.14 0.22 -4.12
N SER A 81 -16.44 -0.08 -4.06
CA SER A 81 -17.03 -1.32 -4.55
C SER A 81 -16.81 -1.52 -6.05
N ASN A 82 -16.74 -0.43 -6.81
CA ASN A 82 -16.48 -0.42 -8.25
C ASN A 82 -15.03 -0.06 -8.63
N GLU A 83 -14.11 -0.01 -7.64
CA GLU A 83 -12.66 0.21 -7.81
C GLU A 83 -12.26 1.60 -8.35
N LEU A 84 -13.21 2.51 -8.53
CA LEU A 84 -12.95 3.82 -9.13
C LEU A 84 -11.94 4.64 -8.31
N PHE A 85 -12.08 4.69 -6.98
CA PHE A 85 -11.16 5.47 -6.14
C PHE A 85 -9.73 4.94 -6.15
N PRO A 86 -9.47 3.62 -6.02
CA PRO A 86 -8.14 3.05 -6.22
C PRO A 86 -7.51 3.41 -7.56
N LEU A 87 -8.28 3.29 -8.65
CA LEU A 87 -7.79 3.63 -10.01
C LEU A 87 -7.44 5.11 -10.14
N LEU A 88 -8.30 6.02 -9.64
CA LEU A 88 -8.01 7.45 -9.64
C LEU A 88 -6.77 7.80 -8.81
N LEU A 89 -6.55 7.11 -7.67
CA LEU A 89 -5.35 7.28 -6.88
C LEU A 89 -4.10 6.89 -7.68
N PHE A 90 -4.16 5.83 -8.48
CA PHE A 90 -3.05 5.41 -9.34
C PHE A 90 -2.65 6.45 -10.38
N ILE A 91 -3.58 7.25 -10.91
CA ILE A 91 -3.22 8.42 -11.75
C ILE A 91 -2.34 9.39 -10.96
N GLY A 92 -2.74 9.72 -9.74
CA GLY A 92 -1.96 10.61 -8.86
C GLY A 92 -0.57 10.06 -8.55
N ILE A 93 -0.49 8.79 -8.15
CA ILE A 93 0.77 8.10 -7.86
C ILE A 93 1.66 8.07 -9.12
N GLY A 94 1.12 7.69 -10.28
CA GLY A 94 1.85 7.65 -11.53
C GLY A 94 2.44 9.02 -11.92
N ALA A 95 1.68 10.10 -11.70
CA ALA A 95 2.16 11.45 -11.92
C ALA A 95 3.25 11.88 -10.92
N MET A 96 3.31 11.32 -9.72
CA MET A 96 4.38 11.56 -8.74
C MET A 96 5.68 10.84 -9.11
N ILE A 97 5.60 9.69 -9.78
CA ILE A 97 6.75 8.81 -10.03
C ILE A 97 7.64 9.37 -11.15
N ASP A 98 8.94 9.48 -10.87
CA ASP A 98 9.98 9.64 -11.89
C ASP A 98 10.63 8.29 -12.20
N PHE A 99 10.31 7.74 -13.36
CA PHE A 99 10.91 6.48 -13.83
C PHE A 99 12.31 6.66 -14.44
N GLY A 100 12.80 7.89 -14.60
CA GLY A 100 14.12 8.18 -15.17
C GLY A 100 15.24 7.34 -14.55
N PRO A 101 15.43 7.36 -13.21
CA PRO A 101 16.46 6.57 -12.55
C PRO A 101 16.33 5.06 -12.73
N LEU A 102 15.12 4.54 -12.85
CA LEU A 102 14.86 3.13 -13.15
C LEU A 102 15.23 2.80 -14.60
N LEU A 103 14.92 3.70 -15.53
CA LEU A 103 15.26 3.55 -16.96
C LEU A 103 16.78 3.65 -17.21
N GLU A 104 17.50 4.41 -16.40
CA GLU A 104 18.97 4.44 -16.44
C GLU A 104 19.60 3.11 -16.00
N LYS A 105 18.95 2.40 -15.07
CA LYS A 105 19.45 1.13 -14.49
C LYS A 105 18.35 0.06 -14.48
N PRO A 106 17.96 -0.48 -15.65
CA PRO A 106 16.80 -1.37 -15.77
C PRO A 106 16.91 -2.68 -14.95
N TRP A 107 18.12 -3.12 -14.62
CA TRP A 107 18.34 -4.28 -13.77
C TRP A 107 17.72 -4.16 -12.37
N LEU A 108 17.43 -2.92 -11.91
CA LEU A 108 16.75 -2.65 -10.66
C LEU A 108 15.28 -3.16 -10.68
N MET A 109 14.69 -3.39 -11.85
CA MET A 109 13.35 -3.97 -11.97
C MET A 109 13.27 -5.39 -11.37
N LEU A 110 14.38 -6.13 -11.39
CA LEU A 110 14.43 -7.46 -10.81
C LEU A 110 14.20 -7.48 -9.30
N PHE A 111 14.53 -6.39 -8.61
CA PHE A 111 14.29 -6.26 -7.17
C PHE A 111 12.82 -6.11 -6.82
N GLY A 112 12.07 -5.36 -7.64
CA GLY A 112 10.63 -5.28 -7.49
C GLY A 112 9.98 -6.66 -7.63
N ALA A 113 10.38 -7.43 -8.64
CA ALA A 113 9.90 -8.79 -8.81
C ALA A 113 10.29 -9.71 -7.63
N ALA A 114 11.55 -9.65 -7.17
CA ALA A 114 12.04 -10.46 -6.06
C ALA A 114 11.35 -10.13 -4.73
N ALA A 115 10.98 -8.86 -4.52
CA ALA A 115 10.26 -8.43 -3.33
C ALA A 115 8.82 -8.98 -3.27
N GLN A 116 8.23 -9.44 -4.38
CA GLN A 116 6.90 -10.08 -4.35
C GLN A 116 6.94 -11.52 -3.79
N PHE A 117 8.08 -11.97 -3.32
CA PHE A 117 8.25 -13.31 -2.72
C PHE A 117 7.26 -13.57 -1.57
N GLY A 118 7.03 -12.58 -0.72
CA GLY A 118 6.12 -12.69 0.42
C GLY A 118 4.66 -12.88 0.00
N ILE A 119 4.21 -12.31 -1.14
CA ILE A 119 2.88 -12.56 -1.69
C ILE A 119 2.68 -14.05 -1.93
N PHE A 120 3.58 -14.69 -2.69
CA PHE A 120 3.45 -16.10 -3.03
C PHE A 120 3.66 -17.02 -1.82
N PHE A 121 4.56 -16.65 -0.90
CA PHE A 121 4.73 -17.35 0.37
C PHE A 121 3.44 -17.30 1.21
N THR A 122 2.82 -16.13 1.29
CA THR A 122 1.59 -15.95 2.08
C THR A 122 0.39 -16.60 1.41
N LEU A 123 0.31 -16.62 0.08
CA LEU A 123 -0.69 -17.40 -0.64
C LEU A 123 -0.65 -18.88 -0.20
N PHE A 124 0.54 -19.45 -0.15
CA PHE A 124 0.73 -20.82 0.34
C PHE A 124 0.34 -20.95 1.82
N ALA A 125 0.80 -20.07 2.69
CA ALA A 125 0.52 -20.12 4.13
C ALA A 125 -0.97 -19.87 4.45
N ALA A 126 -1.61 -18.90 3.80
CA ALA A 126 -3.02 -18.58 4.00
C ALA A 126 -3.95 -19.71 3.49
N GLY A 127 -3.51 -20.47 2.47
CA GLY A 127 -4.25 -21.61 1.94
C GLY A 127 -4.46 -22.76 2.93
N PHE A 128 -3.77 -22.76 4.07
CA PHE A 128 -4.06 -23.72 5.17
C PHE A 128 -5.26 -23.30 6.04
N PHE A 129 -5.68 -22.05 5.98
CA PHE A 129 -6.69 -21.48 6.87
C PHE A 129 -7.92 -20.94 6.13
N PHE A 130 -7.75 -20.56 4.88
CA PHE A 130 -8.77 -19.92 4.06
C PHE A 130 -8.94 -20.66 2.72
N ASP A 131 -10.09 -20.48 2.08
CA ASP A 131 -10.26 -20.93 0.70
C ASP A 131 -9.31 -20.16 -0.25
N LEU A 132 -9.12 -20.68 -1.45
CA LEU A 132 -8.08 -20.19 -2.36
C LEU A 132 -8.26 -18.73 -2.77
N ASN A 133 -9.50 -18.27 -2.97
CA ASN A 133 -9.81 -16.89 -3.33
C ASN A 133 -9.50 -15.93 -2.16
N ASP A 134 -9.91 -16.31 -0.95
CA ASP A 134 -9.61 -15.53 0.25
C ASP A 134 -8.11 -15.54 0.56
N ALA A 135 -7.44 -16.68 0.43
CA ALA A 135 -5.99 -16.80 0.63
C ALA A 135 -5.20 -15.93 -0.35
N ALA A 136 -5.60 -15.90 -1.63
CA ALA A 136 -5.01 -15.06 -2.66
C ALA A 136 -5.21 -13.57 -2.37
N SER A 137 -6.41 -13.21 -1.95
CA SER A 137 -6.74 -11.83 -1.57
C SER A 137 -5.93 -11.36 -0.34
N ILE A 138 -5.73 -12.22 0.64
CA ILE A 138 -4.91 -11.95 1.84
C ILE A 138 -3.43 -11.82 1.46
N ALA A 139 -2.94 -12.64 0.55
CA ALA A 139 -1.54 -12.66 0.14
C ALA A 139 -1.07 -11.31 -0.45
N ILE A 140 -1.92 -10.64 -1.22
CA ILE A 140 -1.59 -9.33 -1.84
C ILE A 140 -1.32 -8.23 -0.80
N ILE A 141 -1.79 -8.37 0.43
CA ILE A 141 -1.49 -7.42 1.52
C ILE A 141 0.02 -7.21 1.68
N GLY A 142 0.82 -8.25 1.43
CA GLY A 142 2.29 -8.22 1.57
C GLY A 142 2.97 -7.15 0.72
N ALA A 143 2.46 -6.89 -0.47
CA ALA A 143 2.98 -5.84 -1.33
C ALA A 143 2.91 -4.44 -0.71
N ALA A 144 2.12 -4.27 0.35
CA ALA A 144 1.78 -2.97 0.95
C ALA A 144 1.26 -1.97 -0.11
N ASP A 145 0.38 -2.47 -0.96
CA ASP A 145 -0.28 -1.76 -2.06
C ASP A 145 -1.79 -1.85 -1.85
N GLY A 146 -2.35 -0.86 -1.17
CA GLY A 146 -3.77 -0.81 -0.83
C GLY A 146 -4.68 -0.95 -2.05
N PRO A 147 -4.50 -0.13 -3.10
CA PRO A 147 -5.28 -0.22 -4.33
C PRO A 147 -5.28 -1.60 -4.98
N THR A 148 -4.12 -2.22 -5.16
CA THR A 148 -4.02 -3.57 -5.75
C THR A 148 -4.68 -4.63 -4.86
N ALA A 149 -4.51 -4.54 -3.53
CA ALA A 149 -5.14 -5.48 -2.60
C ALA A 149 -6.67 -5.43 -2.67
N ILE A 150 -7.24 -4.23 -2.77
CA ILE A 150 -8.69 -4.04 -2.93
C ILE A 150 -9.16 -4.62 -4.26
N PHE A 151 -8.47 -4.27 -5.34
CA PHE A 151 -8.81 -4.74 -6.68
C PHE A 151 -8.86 -6.26 -6.74
N VAL A 152 -7.81 -6.95 -6.29
CA VAL A 152 -7.75 -8.41 -6.29
C VAL A 152 -8.82 -9.02 -5.40
N ALA A 153 -9.02 -8.50 -4.18
CA ALA A 153 -10.00 -9.01 -3.24
C ALA A 153 -11.44 -8.83 -3.74
N ASN A 154 -11.72 -7.73 -4.46
CA ASN A 154 -13.02 -7.46 -5.06
C ASN A 154 -13.30 -8.40 -6.24
N VAL A 155 -12.36 -8.53 -7.19
CA VAL A 155 -12.50 -9.42 -8.35
C VAL A 155 -12.68 -10.89 -7.92
N LEU A 156 -11.94 -11.32 -6.89
CA LEU A 156 -12.07 -12.69 -6.35
C LEU A 156 -13.31 -12.88 -5.46
N GLY A 157 -14.07 -11.82 -5.19
CA GLY A 157 -15.25 -11.87 -4.33
C GLY A 157 -14.94 -12.28 -2.90
N SER A 158 -13.80 -11.83 -2.34
CA SER A 158 -13.39 -12.20 -0.99
C SER A 158 -14.39 -11.71 0.06
N LYS A 159 -14.78 -12.61 0.98
CA LYS A 159 -15.65 -12.30 2.14
C LYS A 159 -14.96 -11.35 3.14
N TYR A 160 -13.64 -11.21 3.03
CA TYR A 160 -12.80 -10.45 3.96
C TYR A 160 -12.31 -9.13 3.36
N LEU A 161 -12.96 -8.63 2.29
CA LEU A 161 -12.57 -7.39 1.62
C LEU A 161 -12.30 -6.25 2.61
N GLY A 162 -13.17 -6.05 3.61
CA GLY A 162 -13.00 -5.01 4.63
C GLY A 162 -11.73 -5.19 5.46
N ALA A 163 -11.46 -6.40 5.96
CA ALA A 163 -10.26 -6.70 6.74
C ALA A 163 -8.98 -6.55 5.90
N ILE A 164 -9.02 -6.99 4.64
CA ILE A 164 -7.90 -6.88 3.68
C ILE A 164 -7.59 -5.41 3.40
N MET A 165 -8.61 -4.59 3.15
CA MET A 165 -8.45 -3.15 2.94
C MET A 165 -7.75 -2.49 4.12
N VAL A 166 -8.26 -2.72 5.33
CA VAL A 166 -7.69 -2.15 6.56
C VAL A 166 -6.25 -2.60 6.75
N ALA A 167 -5.97 -3.90 6.55
CA ALA A 167 -4.63 -4.46 6.66
C ALA A 167 -3.65 -3.81 5.67
N ALA A 168 -4.00 -3.77 4.38
CA ALA A 168 -3.15 -3.25 3.31
C ALA A 168 -2.77 -1.79 3.54
N TYR A 169 -3.74 -0.93 3.85
CA TYR A 169 -3.47 0.49 4.12
C TYR A 169 -2.75 0.72 5.44
N SER A 170 -3.07 -0.06 6.49
CA SER A 170 -2.36 0.05 7.78
C SER A 170 -0.89 -0.34 7.63
N TYR A 171 -0.59 -1.41 6.90
CA TYR A 171 0.81 -1.84 6.69
C TYR A 171 1.59 -0.87 5.81
N MET A 172 0.98 -0.30 4.79
CA MET A 172 1.60 0.77 4.03
C MET A 172 2.06 1.92 4.95
N ALA A 173 1.20 2.32 5.89
CA ALA A 173 1.52 3.36 6.86
C ALA A 173 2.55 2.94 7.92
N LEU A 174 2.63 1.63 8.26
CA LEU A 174 3.55 1.09 9.26
C LEU A 174 4.93 0.73 8.71
N VAL A 175 5.19 0.92 7.41
CA VAL A 175 6.50 0.67 6.77
C VAL A 175 7.68 1.25 7.58
N PRO A 176 7.65 2.51 8.05
CA PRO A 176 8.78 3.08 8.79
C PRO A 176 9.06 2.41 10.15
N ILE A 177 8.11 1.67 10.71
CA ILE A 177 8.28 0.95 11.97
C ILE A 177 8.72 -0.49 11.73
N VAL A 178 8.04 -1.18 10.80
CA VAL A 178 8.22 -2.63 10.62
C VAL A 178 9.45 -2.95 9.76
N GLN A 179 9.70 -2.17 8.73
CA GLN A 179 10.77 -2.45 7.78
C GLN A 179 12.20 -2.36 8.38
N PRO A 180 12.56 -1.33 9.17
CA PRO A 180 13.92 -1.21 9.69
C PRO A 180 14.39 -2.40 10.54
N PRO A 181 13.62 -2.91 11.53
CA PRO A 181 14.04 -4.08 12.29
C PRO A 181 14.17 -5.34 11.42
N VAL A 182 13.30 -5.52 10.43
CA VAL A 182 13.38 -6.66 9.50
C VAL A 182 14.66 -6.59 8.66
N ILE A 183 14.98 -5.42 8.10
CA ILE A 183 16.22 -5.20 7.35
C ILE A 183 17.44 -5.50 8.22
N ARG A 184 17.47 -5.00 9.47
CA ARG A 184 18.59 -5.24 10.40
C ARG A 184 18.75 -6.72 10.74
N LEU A 185 17.66 -7.47 10.79
CA LEU A 185 17.67 -8.91 11.08
C LEU A 185 18.34 -9.71 9.95
N VAL A 186 18.12 -9.32 8.69
CA VAL A 186 18.60 -10.06 7.51
C VAL A 186 19.89 -9.50 6.90
N THR A 187 20.43 -8.38 7.42
CA THR A 187 21.65 -7.75 6.91
C THR A 187 22.67 -7.53 8.01
N THR A 188 23.96 -7.68 7.68
CA THR A 188 25.05 -7.32 8.60
C THR A 188 25.34 -5.81 8.55
N LYS A 189 26.07 -5.30 9.53
CA LYS A 189 26.48 -3.89 9.56
C LYS A 189 27.37 -3.54 8.37
N GLU A 190 28.30 -4.42 8.02
CA GLU A 190 29.19 -4.25 6.86
C GLU A 190 28.40 -4.15 5.56
N GLU A 191 27.38 -4.99 5.38
CA GLU A 191 26.51 -4.95 4.21
C GLU A 191 25.71 -3.64 4.14
N ARG A 192 25.24 -3.12 5.30
CA ARG A 192 24.49 -1.85 5.34
C ARG A 192 25.37 -0.63 5.07
N CYS A 193 26.67 -0.73 5.32
CA CYS A 193 27.65 0.33 5.01
C CYS A 193 28.16 0.30 3.55
N ILE A 194 27.71 -0.62 2.71
CA ILE A 194 28.09 -0.65 1.29
C ILE A 194 27.58 0.63 0.61
N ARG A 195 28.50 1.49 0.18
CA ARG A 195 28.18 2.71 -0.56
C ARG A 195 27.95 2.40 -2.03
N MET A 196 26.91 2.98 -2.59
CA MET A 196 26.56 2.85 -4.00
C MET A 196 26.56 4.24 -4.66
N PRO A 197 27.70 4.68 -5.23
CA PRO A 197 27.75 5.97 -5.89
C PRO A 197 26.79 5.97 -7.09
N TYR A 198 25.95 7.01 -7.15
CA TYR A 198 25.00 7.18 -8.24
C TYR A 198 25.57 8.11 -9.29
N GLU A 199 25.88 7.56 -10.44
CA GLU A 199 26.22 8.33 -11.64
C GLU A 199 24.93 8.58 -12.42
N LYS A 200 24.57 9.85 -12.60
CA LYS A 200 23.37 10.23 -13.35
C LYS A 200 23.61 9.97 -14.83
N GLY A 201 22.85 9.07 -15.38
CA GLY A 201 22.76 8.83 -16.82
C GLY A 201 21.86 9.86 -17.52
N SER A 202 21.71 9.73 -18.82
CA SER A 202 20.78 10.53 -19.61
C SER A 202 19.77 9.62 -20.29
N VAL A 203 18.51 9.73 -19.90
CA VAL A 203 17.38 9.06 -20.59
C VAL A 203 16.74 10.05 -21.54
N SER A 204 16.57 9.66 -22.80
CA SER A 204 15.95 10.53 -23.79
C SER A 204 14.49 10.83 -23.42
N ARG A 205 14.01 12.02 -23.79
CA ARG A 205 12.59 12.38 -23.59
C ARG A 205 11.65 11.41 -24.28
N LEU A 206 12.00 10.93 -25.46
CA LEU A 206 11.20 9.96 -26.19
C LEU A 206 11.06 8.64 -25.43
N THR A 207 12.15 8.15 -24.83
CA THR A 207 12.15 6.94 -23.99
C THR A 207 11.21 7.10 -22.80
N ARG A 208 11.23 8.24 -22.11
CA ARG A 208 10.35 8.54 -20.98
C ARG A 208 8.88 8.56 -21.38
N ILE A 209 8.54 9.12 -22.54
CA ILE A 209 7.15 9.16 -23.06
C ILE A 209 6.69 7.78 -23.52
N LEU A 210 7.54 7.00 -24.19
CA LEU A 210 7.17 5.68 -24.69
C LEU A 210 7.08 4.63 -23.59
N PHE A 211 7.85 4.77 -22.51
CA PHE A 211 7.91 3.81 -21.41
C PHE A 211 6.52 3.47 -20.83
N PRO A 212 5.69 4.44 -20.39
CA PRO A 212 4.37 4.13 -19.83
C PRO A 212 3.45 3.45 -20.86
N ILE A 213 3.54 3.80 -22.13
CA ILE A 213 2.76 3.18 -23.20
C ILE A 213 3.18 1.72 -23.37
N VAL A 214 4.48 1.46 -23.50
CA VAL A 214 5.04 0.12 -23.70
C VAL A 214 4.73 -0.78 -22.50
N VAL A 215 4.89 -0.29 -21.28
CA VAL A 215 4.57 -1.05 -20.04
C VAL A 215 3.09 -1.41 -20.01
N THR A 216 2.20 -0.48 -20.34
CA THR A 216 0.75 -0.76 -20.41
C THR A 216 0.42 -1.85 -21.43
N VAL A 217 0.99 -1.77 -22.63
CA VAL A 217 0.78 -2.77 -23.68
C VAL A 217 1.29 -4.15 -23.25
N ILE A 218 2.52 -4.20 -22.71
CA ILE A 218 3.11 -5.47 -22.26
C ILE A 218 2.29 -6.06 -21.11
N ALA A 219 1.91 -5.26 -20.11
CA ALA A 219 1.08 -5.72 -19.00
C ALA A 219 -0.27 -6.26 -19.47
N GLY A 220 -0.91 -5.58 -20.44
CA GLY A 220 -2.17 -6.03 -21.02
C GLY A 220 -2.07 -7.35 -21.79
N LEU A 221 -0.90 -7.65 -22.36
CA LEU A 221 -0.66 -8.92 -23.06
C LEU A 221 -0.29 -10.07 -22.10
N VAL A 222 0.43 -9.78 -21.02
CA VAL A 222 0.96 -10.79 -20.07
C VAL A 222 -0.01 -11.05 -18.92
N ALA A 223 -0.64 -10.00 -18.39
CA ALA A 223 -1.55 -10.05 -17.26
C ALA A 223 -2.78 -9.16 -17.51
N PRO A 224 -3.71 -9.58 -18.40
CA PRO A 224 -4.85 -8.75 -18.82
C PRO A 224 -5.69 -8.22 -17.66
N ALA A 225 -5.87 -9.01 -16.60
CA ALA A 225 -6.61 -8.62 -15.42
C ALA A 225 -6.01 -7.40 -14.68
N SER A 226 -4.71 -7.10 -14.84
CA SER A 226 -4.06 -5.95 -14.22
C SER A 226 -4.04 -4.69 -15.09
N VAL A 227 -4.52 -4.76 -16.35
CA VAL A 227 -4.34 -3.66 -17.32
C VAL A 227 -4.96 -2.35 -16.88
N ALA A 228 -6.08 -2.39 -16.16
CA ALA A 228 -6.71 -1.19 -15.62
C ALA A 228 -5.80 -0.49 -14.61
N LEU A 229 -5.28 -1.23 -13.63
CA LEU A 229 -4.38 -0.69 -12.61
C LEU A 229 -3.08 -0.15 -13.21
N VAL A 230 -2.41 -0.96 -14.05
CA VAL A 230 -1.18 -0.54 -14.75
C VAL A 230 -1.46 0.66 -15.65
N GLY A 231 -2.54 0.63 -16.41
CA GLY A 231 -2.90 1.68 -17.35
C GLY A 231 -3.14 3.04 -16.67
N PHE A 232 -3.86 3.06 -15.56
CA PHE A 232 -4.11 4.30 -14.80
C PHE A 232 -2.82 4.84 -14.16
N LEU A 233 -1.96 3.96 -13.63
CA LEU A 233 -0.64 4.32 -13.12
C LEU A 233 0.24 4.92 -14.23
N MET A 234 0.32 4.24 -15.37
CA MET A 234 1.12 4.66 -16.51
C MET A 234 0.53 5.90 -17.20
N PHE A 235 -0.78 6.08 -17.21
CA PHE A 235 -1.41 7.31 -17.69
C PHE A 235 -1.00 8.52 -16.83
N GLY A 236 -1.01 8.38 -15.50
CA GLY A 236 -0.50 9.43 -14.62
C GLY A 236 0.96 9.79 -14.92
N ASN A 237 1.80 8.79 -15.17
CA ASN A 237 3.19 9.02 -15.56
C ASN A 237 3.31 9.68 -16.94
N LEU A 238 2.50 9.30 -17.90
CA LEU A 238 2.48 9.93 -19.22
C LEU A 238 2.09 11.42 -19.13
N LEU A 239 1.15 11.80 -18.26
CA LEU A 239 0.81 13.20 -18.00
C LEU A 239 2.02 14.01 -17.54
N ARG A 240 2.88 13.41 -16.70
CA ARG A 240 4.12 14.01 -16.23
C ARG A 240 5.16 14.13 -17.35
N GLU A 241 5.45 13.04 -18.05
CA GLU A 241 6.58 12.94 -18.98
C GLU A 241 6.32 13.59 -20.35
N CYS A 242 5.06 13.81 -20.73
CA CYS A 242 4.73 14.46 -22.01
C CYS A 242 5.22 15.91 -22.09
N GLY A 243 5.32 16.61 -20.93
CA GLY A 243 5.87 17.97 -20.81
C GLY A 243 5.02 19.08 -21.42
N VAL A 244 3.79 18.75 -21.83
CA VAL A 244 2.80 19.72 -22.40
C VAL A 244 1.57 19.87 -21.51
N LEU A 245 1.41 19.02 -20.49
CA LEU A 245 0.26 18.97 -19.59
C LEU A 245 0.69 19.14 -18.12
N ASN A 246 1.66 20.03 -17.86
CA ASN A 246 2.22 20.24 -16.51
C ASN A 246 1.13 20.56 -15.48
N SER A 247 0.18 21.41 -15.82
CA SER A 247 -0.95 21.77 -14.93
C SER A 247 -1.81 20.56 -14.56
N LEU A 248 -2.09 19.64 -15.51
CA LEU A 248 -2.83 18.41 -15.23
C LEU A 248 -1.99 17.44 -14.39
N SER A 249 -0.70 17.34 -14.66
CA SER A 249 0.23 16.54 -13.85
C SER A 249 0.28 17.03 -12.42
N GLU A 250 0.39 18.33 -12.18
CA GLU A 250 0.36 18.93 -10.85
C GLU A 250 -0.98 18.71 -10.14
N THR A 251 -2.09 18.84 -10.87
CA THR A 251 -3.43 18.56 -10.33
C THR A 251 -3.56 17.08 -9.94
N ALA A 252 -3.07 16.19 -10.75
CA ALA A 252 -3.10 14.74 -10.46
C ALA A 252 -2.28 14.39 -9.21
N GLN A 253 -1.06 14.94 -9.11
CA GLN A 253 -0.14 14.68 -8.00
C GLN A 253 -0.63 15.23 -6.65
N ASN A 254 -1.19 16.44 -6.65
CA ASN A 254 -1.47 17.18 -5.43
C ASN A 254 -2.97 17.18 -5.11
N VAL A 255 -3.82 17.55 -6.03
CA VAL A 255 -5.25 17.74 -5.76
C VAL A 255 -6.00 16.41 -5.82
N LEU A 256 -5.86 15.69 -6.95
CA LEU A 256 -6.57 14.42 -7.13
C LEU A 256 -6.11 13.38 -6.11
N ALA A 257 -4.80 13.17 -5.97
CA ALA A 257 -4.26 12.20 -5.01
C ALA A 257 -4.69 12.50 -3.58
N ASN A 258 -4.62 13.76 -3.13
CA ASN A 258 -5.04 14.15 -1.78
C ASN A 258 -6.55 13.97 -1.56
N LEU A 259 -7.37 14.39 -2.53
CA LEU A 259 -8.82 14.23 -2.45
C LEU A 259 -9.22 12.76 -2.32
N ILE A 260 -8.67 11.93 -3.22
CA ILE A 260 -8.95 10.49 -3.21
C ILE A 260 -8.43 9.84 -1.93
N THR A 261 -7.26 10.23 -1.42
CA THR A 261 -6.71 9.69 -0.16
C THR A 261 -7.63 9.99 1.03
N ILE A 262 -8.21 11.20 1.11
CA ILE A 262 -9.19 11.54 2.16
C ILE A 262 -10.41 10.62 2.07
N VAL A 263 -10.97 10.50 0.87
CA VAL A 263 -12.16 9.66 0.64
C VAL A 263 -11.87 8.20 0.92
N LEU A 264 -10.72 7.68 0.46
CA LEU A 264 -10.26 6.32 0.74
C LEU A 264 -10.10 6.07 2.25
N GLY A 265 -9.45 6.98 2.98
CA GLY A 265 -9.29 6.83 4.43
C GLY A 265 -10.62 6.72 5.17
N LEU A 266 -11.59 7.53 4.80
CA LEU A 266 -12.93 7.48 5.40
C LEU A 266 -13.71 6.22 4.99
N THR A 267 -13.63 5.80 3.73
CA THR A 267 -14.32 4.60 3.25
C THR A 267 -13.72 3.31 3.82
N VAL A 268 -12.40 3.24 3.94
CA VAL A 268 -11.70 2.14 4.63
C VAL A 268 -12.13 2.05 6.09
N ALA A 269 -12.24 3.20 6.77
CA ALA A 269 -12.73 3.25 8.14
C ALA A 269 -14.16 2.71 8.27
N GLY A 270 -15.00 2.83 7.25
CA GLY A 270 -16.32 2.22 7.19
C GLY A 270 -16.33 0.70 7.40
N GLN A 271 -15.22 0.04 7.08
CA GLN A 271 -15.03 -1.40 7.30
C GLN A 271 -14.43 -1.73 8.68
N MET A 272 -14.03 -0.72 9.45
CA MET A 272 -13.47 -0.86 10.79
C MET A 272 -14.57 -0.88 11.88
N THR A 273 -15.71 -1.52 11.60
CA THR A 273 -16.77 -1.65 12.62
C THR A 273 -16.34 -2.62 13.72
N ALA A 274 -16.73 -2.34 14.96
CA ALA A 274 -16.37 -3.16 16.12
C ALA A 274 -16.74 -4.64 15.96
N GLU A 275 -17.89 -4.90 15.32
CA GLU A 275 -18.42 -6.24 15.09
C GLU A 275 -17.61 -7.04 14.08
N GLN A 276 -17.02 -6.38 13.08
CA GLN A 276 -16.23 -7.03 12.02
C GLN A 276 -14.75 -7.06 12.35
N PHE A 277 -14.23 -6.03 13.01
CA PHE A 277 -12.81 -5.88 13.24
C PHE A 277 -12.30 -6.72 14.41
N VAL A 278 -13.09 -6.81 15.50
CA VAL A 278 -12.74 -7.58 16.71
C VAL A 278 -13.20 -9.04 16.55
N ARG A 279 -12.70 -9.72 15.51
CA ARG A 279 -12.98 -11.15 15.22
C ARG A 279 -11.68 -11.93 15.05
N PRO A 280 -11.65 -13.21 15.44
CA PRO A 280 -10.46 -14.05 15.27
C PRO A 280 -9.96 -14.12 13.81
N ASP A 281 -10.88 -14.23 12.85
CA ASP A 281 -10.54 -14.29 11.42
C ASP A 281 -9.84 -13.00 10.96
N THR A 282 -10.34 -11.84 11.36
CA THR A 282 -9.73 -10.54 11.03
C THR A 282 -8.34 -10.40 11.66
N LEU A 283 -8.17 -10.84 12.90
CA LEU A 283 -6.86 -10.84 13.55
C LEU A 283 -5.86 -11.78 12.86
N LEU A 284 -6.33 -12.95 12.38
CA LEU A 284 -5.51 -13.87 11.61
C LEU A 284 -5.10 -13.26 10.25
N ILE A 285 -6.02 -12.57 9.56
CA ILE A 285 -5.72 -11.85 8.32
C ILE A 285 -4.67 -10.77 8.55
N LEU A 286 -4.81 -9.98 9.62
CA LEU A 286 -3.81 -8.99 10.00
C LEU A 286 -2.45 -9.67 10.27
N ALA A 287 -2.40 -10.77 11.00
CA ALA A 287 -1.16 -11.48 11.25
C ALA A 287 -0.51 -12.02 9.97
N LEU A 288 -1.28 -12.64 9.07
CA LEU A 288 -0.81 -13.14 7.77
C LEU A 288 -0.33 -12.00 6.86
N GLY A 289 -1.04 -10.88 6.84
CA GLY A 289 -0.61 -9.70 6.09
C GLY A 289 0.72 -9.13 6.60
N LEU A 290 0.94 -9.13 7.93
CA LEU A 290 2.23 -8.73 8.51
C LEU A 290 3.34 -9.72 8.10
N VAL A 291 3.06 -11.01 8.13
CA VAL A 291 4.00 -12.05 7.68
C VAL A 291 4.34 -11.82 6.20
N ALA A 292 3.35 -11.59 5.35
CA ALA A 292 3.55 -11.28 3.93
C ALA A 292 4.49 -10.08 3.74
N PHE A 293 4.21 -8.97 4.41
CA PHE A 293 5.01 -7.76 4.36
C PHE A 293 6.46 -7.97 4.82
N VAL A 294 6.67 -8.74 5.90
CA VAL A 294 8.01 -9.10 6.38
C VAL A 294 8.75 -9.93 5.33
N PHE A 295 8.10 -10.94 4.73
CA PHE A 295 8.73 -11.80 3.74
C PHE A 295 9.00 -11.09 2.41
N ASP A 296 8.19 -10.13 2.00
CA ASP A 296 8.47 -9.27 0.85
C ASP A 296 9.73 -8.42 1.09
N THR A 297 9.85 -7.80 2.27
CA THR A 297 11.06 -7.08 2.67
C THR A 297 12.30 -7.98 2.69
N VAL A 298 12.17 -9.19 3.25
CA VAL A 298 13.25 -10.19 3.32
C VAL A 298 13.63 -10.67 1.92
N GLY A 299 12.65 -10.99 1.07
CA GLY A 299 12.86 -11.50 -0.29
C GLY A 299 13.71 -10.54 -1.14
N GLY A 300 13.38 -9.24 -1.12
CA GLY A 300 14.15 -8.22 -1.82
C GLY A 300 15.58 -8.08 -1.29
N ALA A 301 15.77 -8.08 0.04
CA ALA A 301 17.09 -7.99 0.66
C ALA A 301 17.95 -9.24 0.38
N LEU A 302 17.38 -10.43 0.48
CA LEU A 302 18.07 -11.69 0.18
C LEU A 302 18.44 -11.80 -1.29
N PHE A 303 17.61 -11.29 -2.20
CA PHE A 303 17.95 -11.25 -3.63
C PHE A 303 19.20 -10.40 -3.89
N ALA A 304 19.34 -9.25 -3.22
CA ALA A 304 20.58 -8.46 -3.30
C ALA A 304 21.80 -9.24 -2.80
N LYS A 305 21.65 -9.98 -1.69
CA LYS A 305 22.73 -10.82 -1.16
C LYS A 305 23.09 -11.95 -2.13
N LEU A 306 22.09 -12.59 -2.74
CA LEU A 306 22.29 -13.61 -3.77
C LEU A 306 23.08 -13.06 -4.96
N LEU A 307 22.72 -11.88 -5.46
CA LEU A 307 23.45 -11.23 -6.53
C LEU A 307 24.91 -10.88 -6.13
N ASN A 308 25.12 -10.55 -4.86
CA ASN A 308 26.46 -10.24 -4.35
C ASN A 308 27.40 -11.45 -4.30
N LEU A 309 26.89 -12.68 -4.35
CA LEU A 309 27.73 -13.88 -4.48
C LEU A 309 28.47 -13.92 -5.84
N PHE A 310 27.87 -13.30 -6.86
CA PHE A 310 28.43 -13.26 -8.23
C PHE A 310 29.14 -11.96 -8.56
N ARG A 311 29.19 -10.99 -7.61
CA ARG A 311 29.81 -9.68 -7.82
C ARG A 311 31.15 -9.58 -7.11
N PRO A 312 32.16 -8.97 -7.77
CA PRO A 312 33.47 -8.75 -7.15
C PRO A 312 33.36 -7.75 -5.99
N GLU A 313 34.35 -7.82 -5.08
CA GLU A 313 34.49 -6.82 -4.03
C GLU A 313 34.66 -5.42 -4.63
N GLY A 314 34.03 -4.43 -4.01
CA GLY A 314 33.99 -3.04 -4.53
C GLY A 314 32.86 -2.76 -5.53
N LYS A 315 32.13 -3.79 -6.04
CA LYS A 315 30.93 -3.63 -6.87
C LYS A 315 29.69 -4.30 -6.27
N LYS A 316 29.75 -4.59 -4.98
CA LYS A 316 28.62 -5.18 -4.25
C LYS A 316 27.46 -4.20 -4.12
N ILE A 317 26.25 -4.73 -4.11
CA ILE A 317 25.00 -4.00 -3.91
C ILE A 317 24.73 -3.93 -2.41
N ASN A 318 24.29 -2.79 -1.92
CA ASN A 318 23.78 -2.68 -0.56
C ASN A 318 22.43 -3.44 -0.47
N PRO A 319 22.34 -4.50 0.35
CA PRO A 319 21.12 -5.32 0.40
C PRO A 319 19.87 -4.55 0.85
N MET A 320 20.03 -3.44 1.56
CA MET A 320 18.91 -2.62 1.99
C MET A 320 18.08 -2.09 0.81
N ILE A 321 18.70 -1.82 -0.37
CA ILE A 321 17.92 -1.33 -1.50
C ILE A 321 16.91 -2.37 -1.99
N GLY A 322 17.21 -3.66 -1.86
CA GLY A 322 16.29 -4.73 -2.23
C GLY A 322 15.02 -4.72 -1.40
N ALA A 323 15.14 -4.41 -0.12
CA ALA A 323 13.98 -4.27 0.78
C ALA A 323 13.03 -3.14 0.34
N ALA A 324 13.49 -2.16 -0.44
CA ALA A 324 12.64 -1.11 -1.00
C ALA A 324 11.70 -1.60 -2.11
N GLY A 325 11.82 -2.86 -2.56
CA GLY A 325 11.01 -3.43 -3.63
C GLY A 325 9.54 -3.70 -3.28
N ILE A 326 9.10 -3.46 -2.07
CA ILE A 326 7.68 -3.40 -1.72
C ILE A 326 7.03 -2.17 -2.34
N SER A 327 5.71 -2.23 -2.56
CA SER A 327 4.97 -1.21 -3.33
C SER A 327 4.65 0.07 -2.56
N ALA A 328 4.98 0.16 -1.26
CA ALA A 328 4.71 1.34 -0.44
C ALA A 328 5.54 2.55 -0.90
N PHE A 329 5.11 3.19 -1.97
CA PHE A 329 5.76 4.35 -2.57
C PHE A 329 5.32 5.67 -1.91
N PRO A 330 6.22 6.61 -1.64
CA PRO A 330 7.70 6.54 -1.71
C PRO A 330 8.36 6.15 -0.37
N MET A 331 7.58 5.57 0.56
CA MET A 331 7.95 5.33 1.95
C MET A 331 9.15 4.40 2.11
N SER A 332 9.08 3.22 1.48
CA SER A 332 10.13 2.21 1.60
C SER A 332 11.48 2.71 1.10
N GLY A 333 11.50 3.44 -0.01
CA GLY A 333 12.71 4.06 -0.53
C GLY A 333 13.33 5.08 0.43
N ARG A 334 12.49 5.89 1.09
CA ARG A 334 12.94 6.87 2.10
C ARG A 334 13.46 6.21 3.37
N VAL A 335 12.80 5.13 3.82
CA VAL A 335 13.25 4.34 4.98
C VAL A 335 14.64 3.77 4.75
N VAL A 336 14.87 3.14 3.59
CA VAL A 336 16.17 2.57 3.22
C VAL A 336 17.26 3.64 3.15
N ASN A 337 16.98 4.80 2.54
CA ASN A 337 17.94 5.89 2.51
C ASN A 337 18.26 6.43 3.91
N LYS A 338 17.26 6.61 4.76
CA LYS A 338 17.45 7.03 6.16
C LYS A 338 18.34 6.05 6.91
N MET A 339 18.07 4.75 6.81
CA MET A 339 18.89 3.70 7.42
C MET A 339 20.33 3.73 6.89
N GLY A 340 20.52 3.94 5.59
CA GLY A 340 21.86 4.08 5.01
C GLY A 340 22.67 5.23 5.62
N LEU A 341 22.03 6.39 5.79
CA LEU A 341 22.63 7.56 6.42
C LEU A 341 22.87 7.41 7.93
N GLU A 342 22.06 6.61 8.62
CA GLU A 342 22.25 6.27 10.05
C GLU A 342 23.48 5.36 10.26
N GLU A 343 23.74 4.43 9.34
CA GLU A 343 24.91 3.53 9.40
C GLU A 343 26.21 4.22 8.94
N ASP A 344 26.11 5.09 7.95
CA ASP A 344 27.21 5.87 7.37
C ASP A 344 26.66 7.16 6.74
N ASN A 345 27.08 8.32 7.23
CA ASN A 345 26.57 9.63 6.80
C ASN A 345 26.84 10.00 5.32
N GLN A 346 27.65 9.20 4.63
CA GLN A 346 27.93 9.35 3.20
C GLN A 346 27.26 8.26 2.34
N ASN A 347 26.44 7.40 2.94
CA ASN A 347 25.79 6.30 2.24
C ASN A 347 24.41 6.73 1.71
N PHE A 348 24.41 7.49 0.62
CA PHE A 348 23.22 7.98 -0.05
C PHE A 348 22.62 6.90 -0.97
N LEU A 349 21.57 6.24 -0.52
CA LEU A 349 20.89 5.17 -1.25
C LEU A 349 19.61 5.61 -1.96
N LEU A 350 19.21 6.89 -1.84
CA LEU A 350 17.89 7.37 -2.23
C LEU A 350 17.54 7.01 -3.69
N MET A 351 18.41 7.30 -4.63
CA MET A 351 18.13 7.08 -6.05
C MET A 351 17.93 5.60 -6.39
N TYR A 352 18.74 4.73 -5.79
CA TYR A 352 18.60 3.28 -5.95
C TYR A 352 17.36 2.75 -5.26
N SER A 353 17.12 3.14 -4.01
CA SER A 353 15.98 2.66 -3.25
C SER A 353 14.64 3.15 -3.81
N ILE A 354 14.57 4.40 -4.30
CA ILE A 354 13.39 4.90 -5.01
C ILE A 354 13.18 4.14 -6.32
N SER A 355 14.23 3.89 -7.10
CA SER A 355 14.10 3.10 -8.35
C SER A 355 13.60 1.68 -8.09
N VAL A 356 14.11 1.03 -7.06
CA VAL A 356 13.64 -0.30 -6.64
C VAL A 356 12.20 -0.23 -6.12
N ASN A 357 11.84 0.78 -5.34
CA ASN A 357 10.48 0.98 -4.84
C ASN A 357 9.48 1.21 -5.99
N VAL A 358 9.87 2.00 -6.99
CA VAL A 358 9.08 2.20 -8.21
C VAL A 358 8.91 0.90 -9.01
N SER A 359 9.97 0.08 -9.08
CA SER A 359 9.86 -1.24 -9.72
C SER A 359 8.91 -2.17 -8.96
N GLY A 360 8.88 -2.07 -7.62
CA GLY A 360 7.93 -2.76 -6.76
C GLY A 360 6.48 -2.39 -7.05
N GLN A 361 6.21 -1.11 -7.32
CA GLN A 361 4.88 -0.62 -7.66
C GLN A 361 4.33 -1.29 -8.95
N ILE A 362 5.18 -1.45 -9.96
CA ILE A 362 4.79 -2.17 -11.19
C ILE A 362 4.66 -3.67 -10.91
N ALA A 363 5.61 -4.24 -10.17
CA ALA A 363 5.66 -5.67 -9.91
C ALA A 363 4.47 -6.16 -9.07
N SER A 364 4.01 -5.39 -8.08
CA SER A 364 2.84 -5.74 -7.24
C SER A 364 1.56 -5.79 -8.07
N VAL A 365 1.36 -4.81 -8.94
CA VAL A 365 0.17 -4.76 -9.82
C VAL A 365 0.19 -5.95 -10.80
N ILE A 366 1.36 -6.27 -11.38
CA ILE A 366 1.50 -7.43 -12.27
C ILE A 366 1.29 -8.73 -11.49
N ALA A 367 1.84 -8.86 -10.26
CA ALA A 367 1.65 -10.03 -9.42
C ALA A 367 0.17 -10.25 -9.07
N GLY A 368 -0.56 -9.18 -8.75
CA GLY A 368 -2.01 -9.23 -8.55
C GLY A 368 -2.74 -9.76 -9.79
N GLY A 369 -2.42 -9.21 -10.97
CA GLY A 369 -3.00 -9.67 -12.23
C GLY A 369 -2.66 -11.11 -12.60
N LEU A 370 -1.43 -11.56 -12.30
CA LEU A 370 -1.03 -12.97 -12.50
C LEU A 370 -1.82 -13.90 -11.57
N ILE A 371 -2.03 -13.53 -10.32
CA ILE A 371 -2.85 -14.32 -9.38
C ILE A 371 -4.28 -14.43 -9.90
N LEU A 372 -4.89 -13.33 -10.34
CA LEU A 372 -6.23 -13.38 -10.94
C LEU A 372 -6.28 -14.29 -12.15
N THR A 373 -5.33 -14.17 -13.06
CA THR A 373 -5.24 -15.03 -14.25
C THR A 373 -5.07 -16.50 -13.89
N LEU A 374 -4.23 -16.82 -12.89
CA LEU A 374 -4.01 -18.20 -12.43
C LEU A 374 -5.25 -18.82 -11.77
N LEU A 375 -6.11 -17.99 -11.16
CA LEU A 375 -7.35 -18.43 -10.52
C LEU A 375 -8.55 -18.41 -11.48
N GLY A 376 -8.36 -17.97 -12.74
CA GLY A 376 -9.40 -17.95 -13.76
C GLY A 376 -10.41 -16.84 -13.56
N ALA A 377 -10.02 -15.75 -12.93
CA ALA A 377 -10.84 -14.57 -12.68
C ALA A 377 -10.62 -13.48 -13.75
#